data_69f8744390ef39793ffb4795221d9bf4
#
_entry.id   69f8744390ef39793ffb4795221d9bf4
#
_cell.length_a   1.000
_cell.length_b   1.000
_cell.length_c   1.000
_cell.angle_alpha   90.00
_cell.angle_beta   90.00
_cell.angle_gamma   90.00
#
_symmetry.space_group_name_H-M   'P 1'
#
loop_
_entity.id
_entity.type
_entity.pdbx_description
1 polymer ?
#
loop_
_entity_poly.entity_id
_entity_poly.type
_entity_poly.pdbx_seq_one_letter_code
_entity_poly.pdbx_strand_id
1 'polypeptide(L)'
;MMKRILPAVLALVTAFATPARLLADDGSLAVQIVDALNKAYGTHPGFRANHAKGIVVEGNFTPSPEAAKLSRSPLFAGGKLPVTVRFSDASGIPSVPDGSPVANPHGMAIKFHLLSGADTDVVTNSLKVFPVATGEEFRDLNLAIAASPPGAPKPTALDAFIASHPSVPRALGSVSTPASFADEVYYGIDAFVFTNASGKEQPVRYVLTPQRVVHLTAEEAANQRPDFLVSELPARLAKGPVTFHLNAQLAAPGDPTKDPTQAWPDDRPVVELGVITVEKVVPDSAEAQKKLLFLPTLLTDGIKPSDDPLIALRSTAYSVSFSRRTSAP
;
A
#
# COMPACT_ATOMS: atom_id res chain seq x y z
N MET A 1 32.74 -45.21 54.47
CA MET A 1 31.61 -44.28 54.40
C MET A 1 31.77 -43.39 53.13
N MET A 2 31.18 -43.79 52.02
CA MET A 2 31.23 -43.05 50.77
C MET A 2 29.93 -42.23 50.58
N LYS A 3 30.03 -40.92 50.59
CA LYS A 3 28.92 -40.02 50.31
C LYS A 3 28.70 -39.90 48.80
N ARG A 4 27.58 -40.39 48.30
CA ARG A 4 27.13 -40.18 46.92
C ARG A 4 26.54 -38.75 46.77
N ILE A 5 27.12 -37.98 45.85
CA ILE A 5 26.60 -36.65 45.43
C ILE A 5 25.73 -36.93 44.21
N LEU A 6 24.45 -36.61 44.33
CA LEU A 6 23.50 -36.57 43.21
C LEU A 6 23.66 -35.23 42.44
N PRO A 7 23.71 -35.22 41.11
CA PRO A 7 23.63 -33.95 40.37
C PRO A 7 22.17 -33.50 40.24
N ALA A 8 21.93 -32.24 40.60
CA ALA A 8 20.67 -31.58 40.36
C ALA A 8 20.58 -31.19 38.88
N VAL A 9 19.60 -31.74 38.18
CA VAL A 9 19.25 -31.34 36.81
C VAL A 9 18.40 -30.09 36.88
N LEU A 10 18.97 -28.97 36.45
CA LEU A 10 18.28 -27.67 36.30
C LEU A 10 17.51 -27.70 34.96
N ALA A 11 16.19 -27.88 35.00
CA ALA A 11 15.33 -27.79 33.84
C ALA A 11 15.13 -26.31 33.47
N LEU A 12 15.73 -25.91 32.34
CA LEU A 12 15.54 -24.59 31.75
C LEU A 12 14.17 -24.55 31.04
N VAL A 13 13.17 -23.94 31.66
CA VAL A 13 11.87 -23.69 31.03
C VAL A 13 12.01 -22.48 30.13
N THR A 14 12.17 -22.71 28.83
CA THR A 14 12.07 -21.67 27.81
C THR A 14 10.58 -21.31 27.64
N ALA A 15 10.18 -20.19 28.23
CA ALA A 15 8.87 -19.61 27.95
C ALA A 15 8.88 -19.05 26.51
N PHE A 16 8.23 -19.74 25.58
CA PHE A 16 7.87 -19.17 24.30
C PHE A 16 6.86 -18.05 24.53
N ALA A 17 7.32 -16.81 24.44
CA ALA A 17 6.42 -15.67 24.39
C ALA A 17 5.63 -15.75 23.07
N THR A 18 4.39 -16.17 23.14
CA THR A 18 3.41 -16.00 22.05
C THR A 18 3.31 -14.52 21.75
N PRO A 19 3.47 -14.07 20.48
CA PRO A 19 3.25 -12.68 20.15
C PRO A 19 1.80 -12.33 20.52
N ALA A 20 1.64 -11.39 21.47
CA ALA A 20 0.34 -10.84 21.81
C ALA A 20 -0.25 -10.27 20.51
N ARG A 21 -1.29 -10.90 19.97
CA ARG A 21 -2.14 -10.30 18.94
C ARG A 21 -2.73 -9.04 19.56
N LEU A 22 -2.23 -7.89 19.17
CA LEU A 22 -2.93 -6.63 19.36
C LEU A 22 -4.18 -6.71 18.47
N LEU A 23 -5.25 -7.32 18.99
CA LEU A 23 -6.57 -7.12 18.43
C LEU A 23 -6.90 -5.66 18.73
N ALA A 24 -7.16 -4.87 17.68
CA ALA A 24 -7.70 -3.53 17.88
C ALA A 24 -9.01 -3.67 18.67
N ASP A 25 -9.21 -2.81 19.66
CA ASP A 25 -10.47 -2.70 20.39
C ASP A 25 -11.62 -2.53 19.38
N ASP A 26 -12.73 -3.30 19.57
CA ASP A 26 -13.88 -3.31 18.66
C ASP A 26 -14.50 -1.93 18.41
N GLY A 27 -14.23 -0.95 19.27
CA GLY A 27 -14.61 0.46 19.10
C GLY A 27 -13.56 1.34 18.43
N SER A 28 -12.37 0.82 18.10
CA SER A 28 -11.28 1.65 17.54
C SER A 28 -11.62 2.23 16.17
N LEU A 29 -11.05 3.39 15.84
CA LEU A 29 -11.24 4.03 14.52
C LEU A 29 -10.83 3.10 13.37
N ALA A 30 -9.79 2.29 13.56
CA ALA A 30 -9.35 1.31 12.56
C ALA A 30 -10.41 0.25 12.27
N VAL A 31 -11.10 -0.24 13.30
CA VAL A 31 -12.24 -1.17 13.15
C VAL A 31 -13.40 -0.47 12.45
N GLN A 32 -13.77 0.76 12.88
CA GLN A 32 -14.82 1.55 12.25
C GLN A 32 -14.57 1.79 10.75
N ILE A 33 -13.32 2.05 10.35
CA ILE A 33 -12.93 2.20 8.94
C ILE A 33 -13.18 0.91 8.16
N VAL A 34 -12.74 -0.24 8.68
CA VAL A 34 -12.95 -1.54 8.01
C VAL A 34 -14.42 -1.88 7.93
N ASP A 35 -15.22 -1.56 8.96
CA ASP A 35 -16.68 -1.73 8.94
C ASP A 35 -17.35 -0.82 7.91
N ALA A 36 -16.92 0.44 7.79
CA ALA A 36 -17.41 1.38 6.78
C ALA A 36 -17.12 0.89 5.35
N LEU A 37 -15.91 0.37 5.12
CA LEU A 37 -15.53 -0.26 3.83
C LEU A 37 -16.41 -1.48 3.52
N ASN A 38 -16.61 -2.37 4.49
CA ASN A 38 -17.49 -3.53 4.32
C ASN A 38 -18.96 -3.11 4.08
N LYS A 39 -19.39 -2.00 4.65
CA LYS A 39 -20.73 -1.44 4.42
C LYS A 39 -20.86 -0.87 3.01
N ALA A 40 -19.81 -0.24 2.47
CA ALA A 40 -19.79 0.33 1.14
C ALA A 40 -19.68 -0.73 0.02
N TYR A 41 -18.86 -1.77 0.24
CA TYR A 41 -18.49 -2.71 -0.82
C TYR A 41 -18.96 -4.15 -0.57
N GLY A 42 -19.58 -4.44 0.58
CA GLY A 42 -19.93 -5.78 1.00
C GLY A 42 -18.78 -6.47 1.77
N THR A 43 -19.15 -7.51 2.52
CA THR A 43 -18.18 -8.38 3.20
C THR A 43 -17.90 -9.59 2.33
N HIS A 44 -16.65 -9.79 1.96
CA HIS A 44 -16.22 -10.89 1.09
C HIS A 44 -15.20 -11.75 1.86
N PRO A 45 -15.60 -12.95 2.37
CA PRO A 45 -14.72 -13.84 3.14
C PRO A 45 -13.43 -14.17 2.35
N GLY A 46 -12.29 -14.09 3.03
CA GLY A 46 -10.99 -14.36 2.41
C GLY A 46 -10.39 -13.17 1.62
N PHE A 47 -11.15 -12.08 1.43
CA PHE A 47 -10.70 -10.89 0.69
C PHE A 47 -10.44 -9.68 1.60
N ARG A 48 -9.65 -8.73 1.10
CA ARG A 48 -9.43 -7.44 1.75
C ARG A 48 -10.70 -6.59 1.72
N ALA A 49 -10.93 -5.79 2.78
CA ALA A 49 -12.04 -4.84 2.81
C ALA A 49 -11.91 -3.71 1.77
N ASN A 50 -10.69 -3.43 1.33
CA ASN A 50 -10.37 -2.56 0.20
C ASN A 50 -9.21 -3.16 -0.59
N HIS A 51 -9.06 -2.84 -1.87
CA HIS A 51 -8.09 -3.48 -2.74
C HIS A 51 -8.26 -5.01 -2.79
N ALA A 52 -9.51 -5.48 -2.90
CA ALA A 52 -9.84 -6.91 -2.85
C ALA A 52 -9.29 -7.69 -4.05
N LYS A 53 -9.48 -7.16 -5.26
CA LYS A 53 -8.98 -7.74 -6.51
C LYS A 53 -7.54 -7.34 -6.76
N GLY A 54 -6.69 -8.27 -7.17
CA GLY A 54 -5.29 -7.98 -7.48
C GLY A 54 -4.49 -9.21 -7.88
N ILE A 55 -3.21 -8.98 -8.15
CA ILE A 55 -2.26 -10.00 -8.60
C ILE A 55 -0.93 -9.83 -7.87
N VAL A 56 -0.31 -10.95 -7.49
CA VAL A 56 1.01 -10.99 -6.84
C VAL A 56 2.06 -11.41 -7.85
N VAL A 57 3.14 -10.66 -7.87
CA VAL A 57 4.29 -10.88 -8.73
C VAL A 57 5.58 -10.83 -7.91
N GLU A 58 6.63 -11.42 -8.44
CA GLU A 58 7.97 -11.42 -7.86
C GLU A 58 8.96 -10.76 -8.80
N GLY A 59 10.02 -10.26 -8.20
CA GLY A 59 11.11 -9.63 -8.93
C GLY A 59 12.25 -9.23 -8.01
N ASN A 60 12.95 -8.18 -8.41
CA ASN A 60 14.12 -7.72 -7.68
C ASN A 60 14.14 -6.19 -7.63
N PHE A 61 14.77 -5.67 -6.57
CA PHE A 61 15.12 -4.27 -6.42
C PHE A 61 16.64 -4.10 -6.49
N THR A 62 17.09 -3.15 -7.29
CA THR A 62 18.50 -2.74 -7.35
C THR A 62 18.58 -1.29 -6.88
N PRO A 63 19.12 -1.01 -5.67
CA PRO A 63 19.22 0.34 -5.17
C PRO A 63 20.24 1.17 -5.96
N SER A 64 19.97 2.47 -6.08
CA SER A 64 20.90 3.44 -6.67
C SER A 64 21.97 3.86 -5.64
N PRO A 65 23.17 4.29 -6.07
CA PRO A 65 24.15 4.88 -5.16
C PRO A 65 23.67 6.17 -4.48
N GLU A 66 22.74 6.91 -5.10
CA GLU A 66 22.19 8.15 -4.56
C GLU A 66 21.27 7.90 -3.35
N ALA A 67 20.58 6.75 -3.32
CA ALA A 67 19.72 6.37 -2.20
C ALA A 67 20.49 6.27 -0.88
N ALA A 68 21.70 5.68 -0.89
CA ALA A 68 22.56 5.56 0.28
C ALA A 68 23.05 6.93 0.83
N LYS A 69 23.05 7.99 0.01
CA LYS A 69 23.36 9.36 0.45
C LYS A 69 22.19 10.00 1.19
N LEU A 70 20.96 9.58 0.89
CA LEU A 70 19.73 10.09 1.49
C LEU A 70 19.34 9.36 2.77
N SER A 71 19.55 8.03 2.82
CA SER A 71 19.16 7.22 3.96
C SER A 71 20.20 6.14 4.25
N ARG A 72 20.49 5.92 5.55
CA ARG A 72 21.32 4.82 6.02
C ARG A 72 20.57 3.48 6.10
N SER A 73 19.36 3.41 5.57
CA SER A 73 18.54 2.19 5.56
C SER A 73 19.28 1.04 4.87
N PRO A 74 19.25 -0.17 5.45
CA PRO A 74 19.79 -1.37 4.81
C PRO A 74 19.10 -1.69 3.48
N LEU A 75 17.91 -1.14 3.22
CA LEU A 75 17.25 -1.20 1.91
C LEU A 75 18.14 -0.61 0.79
N PHE A 76 18.99 0.38 1.13
CA PHE A 76 19.83 1.11 0.17
C PHE A 76 21.32 0.78 0.31
N ALA A 77 21.66 -0.22 1.11
CA ALA A 77 23.08 -0.57 1.38
C ALA A 77 23.80 -1.20 0.18
N GLY A 78 23.11 -1.42 -0.93
CA GLY A 78 23.66 -2.05 -2.14
C GLY A 78 23.27 -3.53 -2.26
N GLY A 79 23.58 -4.09 -3.43
CA GLY A 79 23.16 -5.46 -3.77
C GLY A 79 21.73 -5.53 -4.31
N LYS A 80 21.43 -6.63 -4.98
CA LYS A 80 20.11 -6.91 -5.55
C LYS A 80 19.25 -7.61 -4.47
N LEU A 81 18.09 -7.07 -4.16
CA LEU A 81 17.17 -7.60 -3.15
C LEU A 81 15.94 -8.22 -3.82
N PRO A 82 15.49 -9.42 -3.41
CA PRO A 82 14.21 -9.94 -3.87
C PRO A 82 13.06 -9.06 -3.41
N VAL A 83 12.00 -8.96 -4.24
CA VAL A 83 10.78 -8.26 -3.89
C VAL A 83 9.55 -9.10 -4.21
N THR A 84 8.53 -8.97 -3.35
CA THR A 84 7.17 -9.39 -3.63
C THR A 84 6.34 -8.14 -3.88
N VAL A 85 5.69 -8.05 -5.05
CA VAL A 85 4.85 -6.90 -5.42
C VAL A 85 3.42 -7.35 -5.59
N ARG A 86 2.47 -6.53 -5.12
CA ARG A 86 1.05 -6.76 -5.36
C ARG A 86 0.45 -5.55 -6.04
N PHE A 87 -0.11 -5.76 -7.24
CA PHE A 87 -0.98 -4.81 -7.91
C PHE A 87 -2.44 -5.09 -7.57
N SER A 88 -3.29 -4.05 -7.59
CA SER A 88 -4.70 -4.19 -7.21
C SER A 88 -5.57 -3.03 -7.66
N ASP A 89 -6.87 -3.28 -7.80
CA ASP A 89 -7.92 -2.28 -7.88
C ASP A 89 -8.30 -1.79 -6.48
N ALA A 90 -8.77 -0.54 -6.35
CA ALA A 90 -9.08 0.05 -5.04
C ALA A 90 -10.33 -0.51 -4.37
N SER A 91 -11.27 -1.08 -5.12
CA SER A 91 -12.54 -1.56 -4.59
C SER A 91 -12.40 -2.71 -3.59
N GLY A 92 -13.33 -2.77 -2.63
CA GLY A 92 -13.53 -3.95 -1.77
C GLY A 92 -14.30 -5.10 -2.45
N ILE A 93 -14.73 -4.94 -3.71
CA ILE A 93 -15.48 -5.94 -4.48
C ILE A 93 -14.49 -6.81 -5.27
N PRO A 94 -14.36 -8.13 -4.96
CA PRO A 94 -13.38 -9.00 -5.63
C PRO A 94 -13.63 -9.20 -7.13
N SER A 95 -14.87 -9.03 -7.58
CA SER A 95 -15.29 -9.19 -8.97
C SER A 95 -15.50 -7.88 -9.72
N VAL A 96 -14.99 -6.74 -9.18
CA VAL A 96 -15.11 -5.45 -9.85
C VAL A 96 -14.46 -5.54 -11.24
N PRO A 97 -15.12 -5.10 -12.32
CA PRO A 97 -14.45 -4.98 -13.61
C PRO A 97 -13.32 -3.94 -13.56
N ASP A 98 -12.11 -4.30 -14.02
CA ASP A 98 -10.93 -3.41 -13.97
C ASP A 98 -11.16 -2.07 -14.70
N GLY A 99 -12.00 -2.06 -15.74
CA GLY A 99 -12.37 -0.84 -16.47
C GLY A 99 -13.46 0.00 -15.82
N SER A 100 -14.00 -0.43 -14.67
CA SER A 100 -15.02 0.33 -13.95
C SER A 100 -14.39 1.54 -13.22
N PRO A 101 -15.05 2.71 -13.19
CA PRO A 101 -14.59 3.83 -12.36
C PRO A 101 -14.41 3.47 -10.87
N VAL A 102 -15.16 2.47 -10.36
CA VAL A 102 -15.06 1.98 -8.98
C VAL A 102 -13.76 1.18 -8.74
N ALA A 103 -13.10 0.69 -9.79
CA ALA A 103 -11.80 0.02 -9.69
C ALA A 103 -10.64 1.01 -9.43
N ASN A 104 -10.82 2.27 -9.79
CA ASN A 104 -9.84 3.34 -9.52
C ASN A 104 -9.86 3.80 -8.06
N PRO A 105 -8.70 4.23 -7.50
CA PRO A 105 -7.34 4.16 -8.04
C PRO A 105 -6.75 2.75 -8.00
N HIS A 106 -5.64 2.53 -8.70
CA HIS A 106 -4.91 1.26 -8.67
C HIS A 106 -3.82 1.30 -7.62
N GLY A 107 -3.52 0.16 -6.98
CA GLY A 107 -2.51 0.04 -5.94
C GLY A 107 -1.28 -0.73 -6.41
N MET A 108 -0.11 -0.35 -5.91
CA MET A 108 1.13 -1.10 -5.97
C MET A 108 1.75 -1.15 -4.57
N ALA A 109 1.82 -2.33 -3.97
CA ALA A 109 2.46 -2.56 -2.68
C ALA A 109 3.69 -3.46 -2.87
N ILE A 110 4.81 -3.10 -2.26
CA ILE A 110 6.10 -3.76 -2.44
C ILE A 110 6.62 -4.18 -1.07
N LYS A 111 6.98 -5.44 -0.94
CA LYS A 111 7.73 -5.99 0.17
C LYS A 111 9.15 -6.28 -0.30
N PHE A 112 10.12 -5.66 0.34
CA PHE A 112 11.54 -5.86 0.10
C PHE A 112 12.07 -6.88 1.11
N HIS A 113 12.69 -7.94 0.61
CA HIS A 113 13.31 -8.98 1.43
C HIS A 113 14.78 -8.66 1.63
N LEU A 114 15.13 -8.17 2.81
CA LEU A 114 16.50 -7.74 3.13
C LEU A 114 17.44 -8.92 3.33
N LEU A 115 18.72 -8.71 3.09
CA LEU A 115 19.77 -9.73 3.30
C LEU A 115 19.85 -10.23 4.75
N SER A 116 19.37 -9.44 5.71
CA SER A 116 19.26 -9.84 7.12
C SER A 116 18.14 -10.84 7.41
N GLY A 117 17.27 -11.12 6.43
CA GLY A 117 16.05 -11.90 6.60
C GLY A 117 14.85 -11.09 7.11
N ALA A 118 15.01 -9.78 7.39
CA ALA A 118 13.90 -8.90 7.69
C ALA A 118 13.21 -8.39 6.42
N ASP A 119 11.97 -7.93 6.55
CA ASP A 119 11.23 -7.28 5.48
C ASP A 119 11.05 -5.78 5.75
N THR A 120 10.84 -5.00 4.69
CA THR A 120 10.34 -3.61 4.76
C THR A 120 9.38 -3.36 3.61
N ASP A 121 8.38 -2.49 3.83
CA ASP A 121 7.28 -2.29 2.89
C ASP A 121 7.20 -0.86 2.36
N VAL A 122 6.86 -0.74 1.07
CA VAL A 122 6.41 0.52 0.46
C VAL A 122 5.01 0.30 -0.11
N VAL A 123 4.06 1.13 0.30
CA VAL A 123 2.65 1.02 -0.11
C VAL A 123 2.25 2.28 -0.87
N THR A 124 1.87 2.13 -2.12
CA THR A 124 1.55 3.21 -3.04
C THR A 124 0.25 2.95 -3.79
N ASN A 125 -0.30 3.98 -4.40
CA ASN A 125 -1.42 3.89 -5.32
C ASN A 125 -1.34 4.98 -6.41
N SER A 126 -2.25 4.97 -7.39
CA SER A 126 -2.23 5.93 -8.49
C SER A 126 -2.82 7.31 -8.16
N LEU A 127 -3.24 7.57 -6.90
CA LEU A 127 -3.59 8.90 -6.44
C LEU A 127 -2.35 9.73 -6.15
N LYS A 128 -2.27 10.94 -6.71
CA LYS A 128 -1.21 11.89 -6.37
C LYS A 128 -1.40 12.50 -4.97
N VAL A 129 -2.66 12.58 -4.50
CA VAL A 129 -3.05 13.05 -3.17
C VAL A 129 -4.18 12.19 -2.62
N PHE A 130 -4.31 12.12 -1.30
CA PHE A 130 -5.42 11.39 -0.68
C PHE A 130 -6.71 12.25 -0.70
N PRO A 131 -7.89 11.64 -0.78
CA PRO A 131 -9.14 12.40 -0.87
C PRO A 131 -9.51 13.14 0.41
N VAL A 132 -9.01 12.70 1.57
CA VAL A 132 -9.33 13.25 2.90
C VAL A 132 -8.10 13.33 3.79
N ALA A 133 -8.12 14.21 4.81
CA ALA A 133 -6.97 14.47 5.66
C ALA A 133 -6.88 13.55 6.89
N THR A 134 -8.01 12.99 7.35
CA THR A 134 -8.08 12.22 8.60
C THR A 134 -8.74 10.85 8.40
N GLY A 135 -8.54 9.96 9.36
CA GLY A 135 -9.16 8.64 9.35
C GLY A 135 -10.67 8.70 9.59
N GLU A 136 -11.13 9.66 10.38
CA GLU A 136 -12.55 9.93 10.62
C GLU A 136 -13.24 10.34 9.31
N GLU A 137 -12.63 11.26 8.56
CA GLU A 137 -13.15 11.66 7.25
C GLU A 137 -13.13 10.49 6.25
N PHE A 138 -12.11 9.61 6.31
CA PHE A 138 -12.08 8.42 5.45
C PHE A 138 -13.19 7.42 5.81
N ARG A 139 -13.46 7.19 7.10
CA ARG A 139 -14.61 6.43 7.56
C ARG A 139 -15.92 7.04 7.05
N ASP A 140 -16.08 8.35 7.24
CA ASP A 140 -17.32 9.06 6.92
C ASP A 140 -17.57 9.13 5.40
N LEU A 141 -16.51 9.26 4.59
CA LEU A 141 -16.59 9.11 3.13
C LEU A 141 -17.17 7.74 2.74
N ASN A 142 -16.66 6.65 3.32
CA ASN A 142 -17.14 5.31 3.01
C ASN A 142 -18.56 5.06 3.54
N LEU A 143 -18.94 5.65 4.67
CA LEU A 143 -20.33 5.63 5.15
C LEU A 143 -21.26 6.41 4.21
N ALA A 144 -20.81 7.56 3.69
CA ALA A 144 -21.55 8.34 2.70
C ALA A 144 -21.73 7.58 1.38
N ILE A 145 -20.69 6.86 0.91
CA ILE A 145 -20.77 5.96 -0.25
C ILE A 145 -21.83 4.88 0.00
N ALA A 146 -21.78 4.20 1.16
CA ALA A 146 -22.73 3.15 1.52
C ALA A 146 -24.18 3.64 1.60
N ALA A 147 -24.38 4.91 2.02
CA ALA A 147 -25.71 5.53 2.12
C ALA A 147 -26.21 6.12 0.78
N SER A 148 -25.43 6.01 -0.30
CA SER A 148 -25.72 6.60 -1.60
C SER A 148 -25.74 5.55 -2.73
N PRO A 149 -26.58 4.50 -2.63
CA PRO A 149 -26.67 3.47 -3.66
C PRO A 149 -27.17 4.06 -4.99
N PRO A 150 -26.93 3.37 -6.13
CA PRO A 150 -27.48 3.77 -7.42
C PRO A 150 -29.01 4.00 -7.34
N GLY A 151 -29.46 5.15 -7.84
CA GLY A 151 -30.89 5.53 -7.81
C GLY A 151 -31.34 6.20 -6.50
N ALA A 152 -30.46 6.42 -5.51
CA ALA A 152 -30.79 7.17 -4.30
C ALA A 152 -31.28 8.61 -4.65
N PRO A 153 -32.27 9.16 -3.91
CA PRO A 153 -32.71 10.53 -4.10
C PRO A 153 -31.59 11.55 -3.93
N LYS A 154 -31.57 12.56 -4.79
CA LYS A 154 -30.56 13.64 -4.75
C LYS A 154 -31.08 14.84 -3.90
N PRO A 155 -30.17 15.57 -3.17
CA PRO A 155 -28.75 15.23 -3.00
C PRO A 155 -28.56 14.02 -2.10
N THR A 156 -27.62 13.13 -2.47
CA THR A 156 -27.26 11.95 -1.68
C THR A 156 -26.35 12.34 -0.50
N ALA A 157 -26.12 11.41 0.44
CA ALA A 157 -25.13 11.59 1.50
C ALA A 157 -23.72 11.83 0.95
N LEU A 158 -23.37 11.16 -0.17
CA LEU A 158 -22.09 11.37 -0.86
C LEU A 158 -22.01 12.76 -1.49
N ASP A 159 -23.09 13.26 -2.11
CA ASP A 159 -23.13 14.63 -2.66
C ASP A 159 -22.90 15.68 -1.54
N ALA A 160 -23.51 15.48 -0.36
CA ALA A 160 -23.31 16.36 0.79
C ALA A 160 -21.89 16.29 1.34
N PHE A 161 -21.31 15.09 1.43
CA PHE A 161 -19.90 14.91 1.86
C PHE A 161 -18.93 15.61 0.90
N ILE A 162 -19.07 15.40 -0.41
CA ILE A 162 -18.24 16.03 -1.45
C ILE A 162 -18.32 17.55 -1.39
N ALA A 163 -19.53 18.12 -1.15
CA ALA A 163 -19.70 19.56 -1.05
C ALA A 163 -18.88 20.20 0.07
N SER A 164 -18.63 19.46 1.16
CA SER A 164 -17.80 19.92 2.29
C SER A 164 -16.33 19.51 2.21
N HIS A 165 -15.96 18.62 1.25
CA HIS A 165 -14.61 18.08 1.10
C HIS A 165 -14.13 18.23 -0.36
N PRO A 166 -13.71 19.43 -0.79
CA PRO A 166 -13.29 19.69 -2.19
C PRO A 166 -12.03 18.93 -2.60
N SER A 167 -11.28 18.36 -1.66
CA SER A 167 -10.16 17.45 -1.91
C SER A 167 -10.62 16.14 -2.57
N VAL A 168 -11.83 15.65 -2.29
CA VAL A 168 -12.34 14.37 -2.83
C VAL A 168 -12.44 14.41 -4.37
N PRO A 169 -13.20 15.32 -4.99
CA PRO A 169 -13.30 15.37 -6.45
C PRO A 169 -11.95 15.70 -7.10
N ARG A 170 -11.09 16.49 -6.45
CA ARG A 170 -9.75 16.79 -6.94
C ARG A 170 -8.88 15.52 -6.99
N ALA A 171 -8.88 14.71 -5.93
CA ALA A 171 -8.13 13.48 -5.88
C ALA A 171 -8.64 12.45 -6.89
N LEU A 172 -9.95 12.18 -6.87
CA LEU A 172 -10.55 11.16 -7.73
C LEU A 172 -10.61 11.57 -9.21
N GLY A 173 -10.73 12.87 -9.50
CA GLY A 173 -10.71 13.39 -10.87
C GLY A 173 -9.33 13.35 -11.55
N SER A 174 -8.27 13.06 -10.79
CA SER A 174 -6.90 12.96 -11.31
C SER A 174 -6.49 11.57 -11.77
N VAL A 175 -7.31 10.53 -11.52
CA VAL A 175 -7.01 9.15 -11.88
C VAL A 175 -7.72 8.72 -13.16
N SER A 176 -7.02 7.88 -13.92
CA SER A 176 -7.54 7.24 -15.13
C SER A 176 -7.28 5.75 -15.07
N THR A 177 -8.01 4.96 -15.84
CA THR A 177 -7.77 3.52 -15.94
C THR A 177 -6.54 3.28 -16.82
N PRO A 178 -5.47 2.63 -16.33
CA PRO A 178 -4.30 2.33 -17.15
C PRO A 178 -4.57 1.21 -18.14
N ALA A 179 -3.79 1.16 -19.22
CA ALA A 179 -3.81 0.04 -20.16
C ALA A 179 -3.20 -1.25 -19.57
N SER A 180 -2.38 -1.12 -18.53
CA SER A 180 -1.74 -2.17 -17.74
C SER A 180 -1.36 -1.64 -16.37
N PHE A 181 -1.31 -2.51 -15.34
CA PHE A 181 -0.65 -2.16 -14.08
C PHE A 181 0.81 -1.71 -14.27
N ALA A 182 1.46 -2.15 -15.35
CA ALA A 182 2.84 -1.77 -15.70
C ALA A 182 2.96 -0.42 -16.42
N ASP A 183 1.85 0.21 -16.77
CA ASP A 183 1.80 1.48 -17.52
C ASP A 183 1.25 2.64 -16.64
N GLU A 184 1.27 2.49 -15.30
CA GLU A 184 0.73 3.46 -14.33
C GLU A 184 1.83 4.04 -13.42
N VAL A 185 1.67 5.30 -13.01
CA VAL A 185 2.49 5.93 -11.98
C VAL A 185 1.86 5.72 -10.61
N TYR A 186 2.65 5.24 -9.65
CA TYR A 186 2.18 5.03 -8.29
C TYR A 186 2.86 5.98 -7.31
N TYR A 187 2.07 6.58 -6.42
CA TYR A 187 2.51 7.58 -5.46
C TYR A 187 2.38 7.04 -4.04
N GLY A 188 3.42 7.27 -3.23
CA GLY A 188 3.34 7.18 -1.77
C GLY A 188 2.77 8.48 -1.25
N ILE A 189 1.50 8.46 -0.88
CA ILE A 189 0.75 9.66 -0.49
C ILE A 189 1.30 10.24 0.80
N ASP A 190 1.62 9.36 1.76
CA ASP A 190 2.19 9.77 3.04
C ASP A 190 3.66 10.18 2.88
N ALA A 191 4.11 11.10 3.71
CA ALA A 191 5.51 11.48 3.78
C ALA A 191 6.28 10.62 4.80
N PHE A 192 7.54 10.33 4.47
CA PHE A 192 8.49 9.66 5.36
C PHE A 192 9.69 10.56 5.57
N VAL A 193 10.43 10.35 6.66
CA VAL A 193 11.67 11.08 6.93
C VAL A 193 12.84 10.12 6.78
N PHE A 194 13.70 10.42 5.81
CA PHE A 194 14.96 9.71 5.61
C PHE A 194 16.04 10.33 6.48
N THR A 195 16.86 9.48 7.11
CA THR A 195 18.02 9.88 7.89
C THR A 195 19.27 9.25 7.30
N ASN A 196 20.20 10.06 6.85
CA ASN A 196 21.44 9.57 6.25
C ASN A 196 22.50 9.18 7.30
N ALA A 197 23.67 8.71 6.84
CA ALA A 197 24.76 8.28 7.71
C ALA A 197 25.31 9.39 8.62
N SER A 198 25.19 10.68 8.25
CA SER A 198 25.59 11.82 9.09
C SER A 198 24.49 12.28 10.07
N GLY A 199 23.31 11.64 10.04
CA GLY A 199 22.17 12.05 10.87
C GLY A 199 21.32 13.16 10.27
N LYS A 200 21.61 13.62 9.05
CA LYS A 200 20.77 14.63 8.37
C LYS A 200 19.43 13.99 7.97
N GLU A 201 18.35 14.68 8.32
CA GLU A 201 16.97 14.29 7.99
C GLU A 201 16.48 15.00 6.74
N GLN A 202 15.70 14.26 5.92
CA GLN A 202 15.04 14.75 4.71
C GLN A 202 13.65 14.12 4.61
N PRO A 203 12.56 14.90 4.68
CA PRO A 203 11.23 14.40 4.37
C PRO A 203 11.11 14.10 2.86
N VAL A 204 10.47 12.98 2.55
CA VAL A 204 10.31 12.48 1.18
C VAL A 204 8.92 11.89 0.95
N ARG A 205 8.46 11.86 -0.30
CA ARG A 205 7.35 11.03 -0.78
C ARG A 205 7.86 10.09 -1.86
N TYR A 206 7.41 8.84 -1.82
CA TYR A 206 7.76 7.86 -2.85
C TYR A 206 6.97 8.14 -4.13
N VAL A 207 7.64 7.94 -5.27
CA VAL A 207 7.01 7.92 -6.60
C VAL A 207 7.61 6.77 -7.39
N LEU A 208 6.75 5.87 -7.88
CA LEU A 208 7.16 4.80 -8.78
C LEU A 208 6.74 5.17 -10.21
N THR A 209 7.72 5.32 -11.08
CA THR A 209 7.49 5.65 -12.48
C THR A 209 7.76 4.44 -13.37
N PRO A 210 6.80 4.04 -14.23
CA PRO A 210 6.99 2.97 -15.20
C PRO A 210 7.85 3.43 -16.37
N GLN A 211 8.20 2.53 -17.27
CA GLN A 211 8.88 2.87 -18.54
C GLN A 211 8.02 3.76 -19.45
N ARG A 212 6.72 3.63 -19.35
CA ARG A 212 5.74 4.44 -20.10
C ARG A 212 4.45 4.56 -19.30
N VAL A 213 3.71 5.63 -19.53
CA VAL A 213 2.37 5.84 -18.96
C VAL A 213 1.35 5.76 -20.11
N VAL A 214 0.37 4.88 -19.99
CA VAL A 214 -0.69 4.72 -20.99
C VAL A 214 -2.02 4.53 -20.27
N HIS A 215 -2.92 5.48 -20.49
CA HIS A 215 -4.28 5.44 -19.93
C HIS A 215 -5.29 5.21 -21.06
N LEU A 216 -6.35 4.51 -20.72
CA LEU A 216 -7.52 4.31 -21.57
C LEU A 216 -8.50 5.47 -21.38
N THR A 217 -9.23 5.81 -22.43
CA THR A 217 -10.44 6.63 -22.29
C THR A 217 -11.51 5.87 -21.48
N ALA A 218 -12.50 6.56 -20.94
CA ALA A 218 -13.59 5.92 -20.21
C ALA A 218 -14.35 4.89 -21.09
N GLU A 219 -14.51 5.18 -22.39
CA GLU A 219 -15.15 4.29 -23.34
C GLU A 219 -14.29 3.03 -23.62
N GLU A 220 -12.99 3.22 -23.86
CA GLU A 220 -12.05 2.10 -24.04
C GLU A 220 -11.99 1.21 -22.80
N ALA A 221 -11.95 1.80 -21.60
CA ALA A 221 -11.94 1.06 -20.35
C ALA A 221 -13.24 0.26 -20.14
N ALA A 222 -14.40 0.86 -20.41
CA ALA A 222 -15.70 0.21 -20.28
C ALA A 222 -15.88 -0.98 -21.24
N ASN A 223 -15.20 -0.95 -22.40
CA ASN A 223 -15.23 -2.01 -23.41
C ASN A 223 -14.20 -3.12 -23.19
N GLN A 224 -13.36 -3.04 -22.14
CA GLN A 224 -12.41 -4.09 -21.80
C GLN A 224 -13.11 -5.29 -21.16
N ARG A 225 -12.45 -6.45 -21.23
CA ARG A 225 -12.88 -7.62 -20.43
C ARG A 225 -12.79 -7.30 -18.93
N PRO A 226 -13.66 -7.87 -18.09
CA PRO A 226 -13.69 -7.55 -16.66
C PRO A 226 -12.34 -7.68 -15.94
N ASP A 227 -11.50 -8.63 -16.36
CA ASP A 227 -10.21 -8.93 -15.72
C ASP A 227 -9.02 -8.58 -16.61
N PHE A 228 -9.12 -7.51 -17.41
CA PHE A 228 -8.12 -7.23 -18.44
C PHE A 228 -6.75 -6.87 -17.84
N LEU A 229 -6.68 -6.12 -16.72
CA LEU A 229 -5.42 -5.77 -16.06
C LEU A 229 -4.74 -7.01 -15.44
N VAL A 230 -5.53 -7.83 -14.75
CA VAL A 230 -5.05 -9.07 -14.13
C VAL A 230 -4.60 -10.09 -15.19
N SER A 231 -5.21 -10.07 -16.38
CA SER A 231 -4.86 -10.98 -17.48
C SER A 231 -3.71 -10.45 -18.35
N GLU A 232 -3.56 -9.13 -18.48
CA GLU A 232 -2.53 -8.49 -19.32
C GLU A 232 -1.14 -8.65 -18.71
N LEU A 233 -1.00 -8.45 -17.41
CA LEU A 233 0.29 -8.47 -16.75
C LEU A 233 1.05 -9.81 -16.90
N PRO A 234 0.44 -10.98 -16.69
CA PRO A 234 1.09 -12.26 -16.98
C PRO A 234 1.53 -12.41 -18.43
N ALA A 235 0.68 -11.98 -19.38
CA ALA A 235 1.00 -12.04 -20.81
C ALA A 235 2.15 -11.11 -21.20
N ARG A 236 2.26 -9.97 -20.52
CA ARG A 236 3.39 -9.04 -20.68
C ARG A 236 4.67 -9.64 -20.10
N LEU A 237 4.62 -10.18 -18.88
CA LEU A 237 5.79 -10.79 -18.22
C LEU A 237 6.32 -12.01 -18.96
N ALA A 238 5.46 -12.73 -19.69
CA ALA A 238 5.91 -13.83 -20.57
C ALA A 238 6.77 -13.33 -21.74
N LYS A 239 6.70 -12.04 -22.11
CA LYS A 239 7.53 -11.42 -23.17
C LYS A 239 8.80 -10.79 -22.63
N GLY A 240 8.86 -10.53 -21.34
CA GLY A 240 10.01 -9.95 -20.67
C GLY A 240 9.62 -9.22 -19.37
N PRO A 241 10.60 -8.88 -18.54
CA PRO A 241 10.36 -8.17 -17.29
C PRO A 241 9.84 -6.76 -17.54
N VAL A 242 9.11 -6.23 -16.54
CA VAL A 242 8.73 -4.81 -16.49
C VAL A 242 9.49 -4.10 -15.38
N THR A 243 9.78 -2.82 -15.56
CA THR A 243 10.58 -2.04 -14.60
C THR A 243 9.84 -0.82 -14.12
N PHE A 244 10.09 -0.48 -12.85
CA PHE A 244 9.67 0.78 -12.24
C PHE A 244 10.88 1.44 -11.58
N HIS A 245 11.04 2.74 -11.79
CA HIS A 245 11.98 3.55 -11.04
C HIS A 245 11.34 3.95 -9.71
N LEU A 246 11.90 3.51 -8.60
CA LEU A 246 11.52 3.97 -7.27
C LEU A 246 12.24 5.28 -7.00
N ASN A 247 11.49 6.35 -6.84
CA ASN A 247 11.99 7.70 -6.63
C ASN A 247 11.55 8.26 -5.28
N ALA A 248 12.34 9.19 -4.76
CA ALA A 248 11.98 10.07 -3.65
C ALA A 248 11.83 11.51 -4.17
N GLN A 249 10.64 12.07 -4.08
CA GLN A 249 10.44 13.51 -4.17
C GLN A 249 10.85 14.13 -2.83
N LEU A 250 11.75 15.13 -2.85
CA LEU A 250 12.31 15.75 -1.64
C LEU A 250 11.50 16.97 -1.25
N ALA A 251 11.04 17.03 0.00
CA ALA A 251 10.38 18.23 0.52
C ALA A 251 11.33 19.40 0.66
N ALA A 252 10.82 20.60 0.38
CA ALA A 252 11.43 21.85 0.79
C ALA A 252 10.87 22.32 2.13
N PRO A 253 11.56 23.25 2.85
CA PRO A 253 11.01 23.85 4.06
C PRO A 253 9.62 24.45 3.83
N GLY A 254 8.65 24.05 4.67
CA GLY A 254 7.25 24.51 4.57
C GLY A 254 6.33 23.62 3.74
N ASP A 255 6.85 22.60 3.05
CA ASP A 255 5.99 21.63 2.36
C ASP A 255 5.18 20.79 3.39
N PRO A 256 3.89 20.51 3.12
CA PRO A 256 3.05 19.79 4.07
C PRO A 256 3.45 18.32 4.16
N THR A 257 3.88 17.89 5.36
CA THR A 257 4.23 16.49 5.66
C THR A 257 3.13 15.75 6.41
N LYS A 258 2.15 16.49 6.97
CA LYS A 258 1.02 15.96 7.76
C LYS A 258 -0.25 15.74 6.96
N ASP A 259 -0.43 16.52 5.90
CA ASP A 259 -1.68 16.58 5.15
C ASP A 259 -1.52 15.86 3.80
N PRO A 260 -2.02 14.62 3.69
CA PRO A 260 -1.92 13.84 2.47
C PRO A 260 -2.85 14.34 1.34
N THR A 261 -3.75 15.29 1.63
CA THR A 261 -4.63 15.89 0.60
C THR A 261 -3.92 16.95 -0.24
N GLN A 262 -2.70 17.32 0.14
CA GLN A 262 -1.92 18.36 -0.52
C GLN A 262 -0.71 17.76 -1.25
N ALA A 263 -0.65 18.00 -2.56
CA ALA A 263 0.55 17.67 -3.33
C ALA A 263 1.68 18.65 -3.00
N TRP A 264 2.91 18.15 -3.04
CA TRP A 264 4.06 19.04 -3.11
C TRP A 264 4.20 19.60 -4.53
N PRO A 265 4.82 20.77 -4.69
CA PRO A 265 5.11 21.32 -6.01
C PRO A 265 5.84 20.34 -6.92
N ASP A 266 5.51 20.38 -8.22
CA ASP A 266 6.08 19.45 -9.21
C ASP A 266 7.56 19.72 -9.49
N ASP A 267 8.06 20.92 -9.17
CA ASP A 267 9.46 21.32 -9.31
C ASP A 267 10.38 20.88 -8.14
N ARG A 268 9.84 20.15 -7.17
CA ARG A 268 10.65 19.60 -6.09
C ARG A 268 11.66 18.61 -6.64
N PRO A 269 12.91 18.61 -6.12
CA PRO A 269 13.92 17.64 -6.54
C PRO A 269 13.42 16.21 -6.38
N VAL A 270 13.71 15.38 -7.37
CA VAL A 270 13.41 13.94 -7.37
C VAL A 270 14.74 13.19 -7.47
N VAL A 271 14.94 12.23 -6.56
CA VAL A 271 16.13 11.38 -6.52
C VAL A 271 15.72 9.94 -6.75
N GLU A 272 16.34 9.28 -7.71
CA GLU A 272 16.12 7.85 -7.93
C GLU A 272 16.73 7.04 -6.78
N LEU A 273 15.90 6.25 -6.12
CA LEU A 273 16.29 5.34 -5.05
C LEU A 273 16.72 3.97 -5.58
N GLY A 274 16.32 3.64 -6.80
CA GLY A 274 16.66 2.37 -7.45
C GLY A 274 15.58 1.90 -8.41
N VAL A 275 15.81 0.70 -8.97
CA VAL A 275 14.94 0.11 -9.98
C VAL A 275 14.34 -1.20 -9.45
N ILE A 276 13.01 -1.31 -9.54
CA ILE A 276 12.27 -2.54 -9.31
C ILE A 276 12.08 -3.23 -10.67
N THR A 277 12.54 -4.46 -10.79
CA THR A 277 12.33 -5.31 -11.96
C THR A 277 11.36 -6.42 -11.58
N VAL A 278 10.14 -6.40 -12.12
CA VAL A 278 9.13 -7.44 -11.94
C VAL A 278 9.33 -8.49 -13.02
N GLU A 279 9.48 -9.75 -12.63
CA GLU A 279 9.94 -10.80 -13.53
C GLU A 279 8.88 -11.87 -13.81
N LYS A 280 8.05 -12.22 -12.82
CA LYS A 280 7.08 -13.30 -12.96
C LYS A 280 5.89 -13.17 -12.01
N VAL A 281 4.79 -13.80 -12.36
CA VAL A 281 3.64 -13.98 -11.48
C VAL A 281 3.93 -15.08 -10.46
N VAL A 282 3.52 -14.87 -9.20
CA VAL A 282 3.61 -15.91 -8.17
C VAL A 282 2.64 -17.05 -8.52
N PRO A 283 3.08 -18.31 -8.50
CA PRO A 283 2.17 -19.44 -8.64
C PRO A 283 1.04 -19.33 -7.59
N ASP A 284 -0.18 -19.61 -8.02
CA ASP A 284 -1.36 -19.48 -7.18
C ASP A 284 -1.46 -18.11 -6.47
N SER A 285 -1.36 -17.05 -7.27
CA SER A 285 -1.42 -15.65 -6.81
C SER A 285 -2.67 -15.38 -5.96
N ALA A 286 -3.78 -16.07 -6.20
CA ALA A 286 -5.02 -15.93 -5.43
C ALA A 286 -4.84 -16.37 -3.98
N GLU A 287 -4.17 -17.50 -3.73
CA GLU A 287 -3.86 -17.96 -2.37
C GLU A 287 -2.72 -17.17 -1.74
N ALA A 288 -1.68 -16.87 -2.51
CA ALA A 288 -0.54 -16.09 -2.02
C ALA A 288 -0.97 -14.74 -1.43
N GLN A 289 -1.85 -14.01 -2.11
CA GLN A 289 -2.29 -12.69 -1.65
C GLN A 289 -3.12 -12.72 -0.36
N LYS A 290 -3.78 -13.85 0.00
CA LYS A 290 -4.53 -13.99 1.25
C LYS A 290 -3.61 -13.84 2.47
N LYS A 291 -2.39 -14.38 2.37
CA LYS A 291 -1.39 -14.41 3.45
C LYS A 291 -0.49 -13.18 3.49
N LEU A 292 -0.53 -12.32 2.46
CA LEU A 292 0.31 -11.14 2.38
C LEU A 292 -0.29 -9.96 3.16
N LEU A 293 0.52 -9.36 4.00
CA LEU A 293 0.22 -8.09 4.68
C LEU A 293 1.34 -7.11 4.36
N PHE A 294 0.99 -5.93 3.86
CA PHE A 294 1.91 -4.82 3.63
C PHE A 294 1.58 -3.72 4.63
N LEU A 295 2.57 -3.22 5.35
CA LEU A 295 2.39 -2.23 6.41
C LEU A 295 3.25 -0.99 6.14
N PRO A 296 2.67 0.21 5.99
CA PRO A 296 3.45 1.44 5.83
C PRO A 296 4.41 1.71 6.98
N THR A 297 4.19 1.09 8.14
CA THR A 297 5.05 1.21 9.33
C THR A 297 6.09 0.10 9.46
N LEU A 298 6.16 -0.85 8.54
CA LEU A 298 7.23 -1.86 8.49
C LEU A 298 8.47 -1.23 7.87
N LEU A 299 9.21 -0.49 8.69
CA LEU A 299 10.32 0.35 8.28
C LEU A 299 11.64 -0.15 8.87
N THR A 300 12.74 0.29 8.28
CA THR A 300 14.11 0.01 8.75
C THR A 300 14.73 1.24 9.38
N ASP A 301 15.83 1.07 10.10
CA ASP A 301 16.62 2.22 10.55
C ASP A 301 16.98 3.12 9.35
N GLY A 302 17.00 4.44 9.57
CA GLY A 302 17.20 5.42 8.51
C GLY A 302 15.93 5.82 7.76
N ILE A 303 14.76 5.23 8.07
CA ILE A 303 13.45 5.62 7.55
C ILE A 303 12.46 5.65 8.72
N LYS A 304 11.78 6.77 8.93
CA LYS A 304 10.70 6.89 9.92
C LYS A 304 9.46 7.55 9.29
N PRO A 305 8.26 7.32 9.83
CA PRO A 305 7.07 8.05 9.37
C PRO A 305 7.23 9.53 9.65
N SER A 306 6.58 10.36 8.85
CA SER A 306 6.36 11.77 9.21
C SER A 306 5.34 11.87 10.35
N ASP A 307 4.88 13.07 10.62
CA ASP A 307 3.81 13.36 11.58
C ASP A 307 2.39 13.24 10.98
N ASP A 308 2.26 12.58 9.83
CA ASP A 308 0.98 12.22 9.22
C ASP A 308 0.28 11.12 10.05
N PRO A 309 -0.90 11.42 10.66
CA PRO A 309 -1.59 10.48 11.51
C PRO A 309 -2.14 9.26 10.75
N LEU A 310 -2.29 9.34 9.44
CA LEU A 310 -2.81 8.24 8.63
C LEU A 310 -1.83 7.06 8.52
N ILE A 311 -0.52 7.29 8.65
CA ILE A 311 0.48 6.20 8.48
C ILE A 311 0.25 5.08 9.51
N ALA A 312 0.17 5.42 10.78
CA ALA A 312 -0.07 4.45 11.86
C ALA A 312 -1.48 3.86 11.79
N LEU A 313 -2.49 4.69 11.52
CA LEU A 313 -3.88 4.26 11.39
C LEU A 313 -4.07 3.27 10.23
N ARG A 314 -3.45 3.52 9.08
CA ARG A 314 -3.47 2.60 7.94
C ARG A 314 -2.92 1.24 8.33
N SER A 315 -1.78 1.18 9.03
CA SER A 315 -1.19 -0.09 9.48
C SER A 315 -2.13 -0.86 10.41
N THR A 316 -2.82 -0.17 11.32
CA THR A 316 -3.80 -0.79 12.22
C THR A 316 -5.03 -1.30 11.44
N ALA A 317 -5.61 -0.50 10.54
CA ALA A 317 -6.75 -0.90 9.72
C ALA A 317 -6.42 -2.09 8.78
N TYR A 318 -5.21 -2.11 8.22
CA TYR A 318 -4.74 -3.23 7.39
C TYR A 318 -4.60 -4.52 8.21
N SER A 319 -4.14 -4.41 9.45
CA SER A 319 -4.04 -5.55 10.38
C SER A 319 -5.43 -6.09 10.76
N VAL A 320 -6.42 -5.21 10.99
CA VAL A 320 -7.83 -5.61 11.23
C VAL A 320 -8.38 -6.34 10.00
N SER A 321 -8.24 -5.78 8.81
CA SER A 321 -8.68 -6.40 7.56
C SER A 321 -7.96 -7.74 7.30
N PHE A 322 -6.66 -7.84 7.65
CA PHE A 322 -5.89 -9.08 7.56
C PHE A 322 -6.42 -10.16 8.50
N SER A 323 -6.63 -9.82 9.77
CA SER A 323 -7.18 -10.76 10.76
C SER A 323 -8.53 -11.30 10.32
N ARG A 324 -9.44 -10.43 9.86
CA ARG A 324 -10.79 -10.83 9.43
C ARG A 324 -10.75 -11.78 8.23
N ARG A 325 -9.95 -11.49 7.18
CA ARG A 325 -9.91 -12.37 6.00
C ARG A 325 -9.18 -13.68 6.21
N THR A 326 -8.23 -13.76 7.17
CA THR A 326 -7.51 -14.99 7.49
C THR A 326 -8.22 -15.86 8.52
N SER A 327 -9.18 -15.29 9.25
CA SER A 327 -10.05 -16.03 10.19
C SER A 327 -11.36 -16.48 9.54
N ALA A 328 -11.65 -16.04 8.30
CA ALA A 328 -12.81 -16.53 7.56
C ALA A 328 -12.58 -18.00 7.17
N PRO A 329 -13.62 -18.85 7.29
CA PRO A 329 -13.56 -20.27 6.95
C PRO A 329 -13.31 -20.51 5.45
#